data_e238122fdfc9450998e981aa065bd97c
#
_entry.id   e238122fdfc9450998e981aa065bd97c
#
_cell.length_a   1.000
_cell.length_b   1.000
_cell.length_c   1.000
_cell.angle_alpha   90.00
_cell.angle_beta   90.00
_cell.angle_gamma   90.00
#
_symmetry.space_group_name_H-M   'P 1'
#
loop_
_entity.id
_entity.type
_entity.pdbx_description
1 polymer ?
#
loop_
_entity_poly.entity_id
_entity_poly.type
_entity_poly.pdbx_seq_one_letter_code
_entity_poly.pdbx_strand_id
1 'polypeptide(L)'
;MVFLLFFAAIVNSYAQQDNDEETNYEETNYSVLCLIYEQKPLFVDCKNLGWDKQFQCFEEQLEKHIKTHFRYPKKALEEGIQERVVVDFTVQINGTVKILKITGTDEELKAATRSVIESLPRLIPGKKRGKPIAVKFSCPINFKLTND
;
A
#
# COMPACT_ATOMS: atom_id res chain seq x y z
N MET A 1 12.08 10.60 22.64
CA MET A 1 12.08 9.66 21.51
C MET A 1 10.64 9.46 21.05
N VAL A 2 10.37 9.79 19.83
CA VAL A 2 9.01 9.65 19.27
C VAL A 2 8.91 8.28 18.63
N PHE A 3 8.11 7.38 19.20
CA PHE A 3 7.79 6.11 18.60
C PHE A 3 6.54 6.25 17.74
N LEU A 4 6.65 5.94 16.49
CA LEU A 4 5.53 5.82 15.58
C LEU A 4 4.98 4.39 15.70
N LEU A 5 3.82 4.25 16.32
CA LEU A 5 3.11 2.96 16.30
C LEU A 5 2.31 2.87 15.01
N PHE A 6 2.79 2.02 14.10
CA PHE A 6 2.09 1.70 12.88
C PHE A 6 1.14 0.53 13.11
N PHE A 7 -0.12 0.76 12.90
CA PHE A 7 -1.05 -0.29 12.53
C PHE A 7 -1.36 -0.10 11.04
N ALA A 8 -0.56 -0.70 10.21
CA ALA A 8 -0.85 -0.77 8.79
C ALA A 8 -1.68 -2.03 8.53
N ALA A 9 -2.99 -1.87 8.62
CA ALA A 9 -3.85 -2.84 7.96
C ALA A 9 -3.87 -2.47 6.47
N ILE A 10 -3.11 -3.16 5.67
CA ILE A 10 -3.22 -3.03 4.22
C ILE A 10 -4.51 -3.72 3.82
N VAL A 11 -5.55 -2.92 3.69
CA VAL A 11 -6.75 -3.41 3.05
C VAL A 11 -6.46 -3.44 1.56
N ASN A 12 -6.24 -4.64 1.06
CA ASN A 12 -6.21 -4.88 -0.37
C ASN A 12 -7.63 -4.61 -0.89
N SER A 13 -7.87 -3.36 -1.22
CA SER A 13 -9.06 -2.96 -1.96
C SER A 13 -8.88 -3.53 -3.35
N TYR A 14 -9.48 -4.69 -3.60
CA TYR A 14 -9.56 -5.22 -4.94
C TYR A 14 -10.18 -4.15 -5.81
N ALA A 15 -9.37 -3.63 -6.72
CA ALA A 15 -9.76 -2.56 -7.59
C ALA A 15 -11.05 -2.92 -8.30
N GLN A 16 -12.08 -2.13 -8.07
CA GLN A 16 -13.05 -1.91 -9.10
C GLN A 16 -12.29 -1.26 -10.26
N GLN A 17 -12.00 -2.05 -11.24
CA GLN A 17 -11.54 -1.57 -12.50
C GLN A 17 -12.76 -0.92 -13.15
N ASP A 18 -12.72 0.39 -13.28
CA ASP A 18 -13.64 1.11 -14.13
C ASP A 18 -13.39 0.65 -15.57
N ASN A 19 -14.08 -0.38 -15.94
CA ASN A 19 -14.33 -0.72 -17.32
C ASN A 19 -15.81 -1.00 -17.42
N ASP A 20 -16.48 -0.10 -18.12
CA ASP A 20 -17.83 -0.25 -18.62
C ASP A 20 -17.91 -1.49 -19.51
N GLU A 21 -17.96 -2.65 -18.91
CA GLU A 21 -18.52 -3.86 -19.49
C GLU A 21 -19.28 -4.56 -18.38
N GLU A 22 -20.59 -4.34 -18.37
CA GLU A 22 -21.53 -5.18 -17.65
C GLU A 22 -21.32 -6.65 -18.07
N THR A 23 -20.49 -7.33 -17.34
CA THR A 23 -20.54 -8.78 -17.31
C THR A 23 -21.13 -9.19 -15.98
N ASN A 24 -22.39 -9.59 -16.09
CA ASN A 24 -23.20 -10.24 -15.09
C ASN A 24 -22.44 -11.45 -14.53
N TYR A 25 -21.72 -11.27 -13.42
CA TYR A 25 -21.14 -12.40 -12.69
C TYR A 25 -22.05 -12.68 -11.51
N GLU A 26 -22.91 -13.66 -11.71
CA GLU A 26 -23.58 -14.36 -10.64
C GLU A 26 -22.53 -14.86 -9.62
N GLU A 27 -22.92 -14.82 -8.36
CA GLU A 27 -22.19 -15.34 -7.21
C GLU A 27 -21.42 -16.62 -7.53
N THR A 28 -20.15 -16.52 -7.79
CA THR A 28 -19.31 -17.67 -7.94
C THR A 28 -18.16 -17.64 -6.95
N ASN A 29 -18.36 -18.47 -5.94
CA ASN A 29 -17.36 -19.27 -5.25
C ASN A 29 -15.95 -18.64 -5.11
N TYR A 30 -15.51 -18.43 -3.89
CA TYR A 30 -14.18 -17.94 -3.46
C TYR A 30 -12.97 -18.52 -4.21
N SER A 31 -13.14 -19.65 -4.90
CA SER A 31 -12.10 -20.27 -5.71
C SER A 31 -11.80 -19.54 -7.02
N VAL A 32 -12.72 -18.72 -7.51
CA VAL A 32 -12.53 -17.96 -8.77
C VAL A 32 -11.75 -16.68 -8.52
N LEU A 33 -11.85 -16.10 -7.32
CA LEU A 33 -11.07 -14.91 -6.94
C LEU A 33 -9.55 -15.20 -6.85
N CYS A 34 -9.17 -16.45 -6.59
CA CYS A 34 -7.76 -16.86 -6.60
C CYS A 34 -7.16 -16.91 -8.01
N LEU A 35 -8.00 -16.97 -9.04
CA LEU A 35 -7.56 -17.05 -10.45
C LEU A 35 -7.35 -15.66 -11.09
N ILE A 36 -7.75 -14.57 -10.41
CA ILE A 36 -7.65 -13.22 -10.97
C ILE A 36 -6.20 -12.74 -11.01
N TYR A 37 -5.38 -13.17 -10.05
CA TYR A 37 -3.98 -12.81 -9.99
C TYR A 37 -3.11 -14.05 -9.88
N GLU A 38 -2.27 -14.29 -10.87
CA GLU A 38 -1.22 -15.31 -10.78
C GLU A 38 -0.11 -14.89 -9.81
N GLN A 39 0.13 -13.59 -9.72
CA GLN A 39 1.13 -13.01 -8.84
C GLN A 39 0.67 -11.63 -8.37
N LYS A 40 0.74 -11.39 -7.07
CA LYS A 40 0.59 -10.05 -6.48
C LYS A 40 1.88 -9.25 -6.65
N PRO A 41 1.82 -7.92 -6.62
CA PRO A 41 3.03 -7.11 -6.55
C PRO A 41 3.90 -7.48 -5.33
N LEU A 42 5.21 -7.50 -5.52
CA LEU A 42 6.16 -7.93 -4.51
C LEU A 42 7.36 -6.99 -4.42
N PHE A 43 7.93 -6.86 -3.23
CA PHE A 43 9.33 -6.44 -3.12
C PHE A 43 10.25 -7.53 -3.67
N VAL A 44 11.38 -7.14 -4.22
CA VAL A 44 12.33 -8.08 -4.82
C VAL A 44 12.78 -9.14 -3.81
N ASP A 45 12.95 -8.76 -2.55
CA ASP A 45 13.37 -9.67 -1.48
C ASP A 45 12.34 -10.74 -1.14
N CYS A 46 11.08 -10.53 -1.50
CA CYS A 46 9.99 -11.46 -1.22
C CYS A 46 9.76 -12.51 -2.31
N LYS A 47 10.41 -12.38 -3.47
CA LYS A 47 10.10 -13.19 -4.66
C LYS A 47 10.32 -14.70 -4.50
N ASN A 48 11.28 -15.09 -3.64
CA ASN A 48 11.67 -16.48 -3.46
C ASN A 48 10.90 -17.19 -2.32
N LEU A 49 9.97 -16.49 -1.68
CA LEU A 49 9.13 -17.07 -0.66
C LEU A 49 7.95 -17.84 -1.26
N GLY A 50 7.42 -18.80 -0.50
CA GLY A 50 6.18 -19.46 -0.86
C GLY A 50 5.02 -18.46 -0.98
N TRP A 51 4.04 -18.78 -1.82
CA TRP A 51 2.91 -17.91 -2.12
C TRP A 51 2.15 -17.42 -0.86
N ASP A 52 2.04 -18.28 0.12
CA ASP A 52 1.40 -18.00 1.42
C ASP A 52 2.15 -16.94 2.25
N LYS A 53 3.47 -16.85 2.08
CA LYS A 53 4.34 -15.92 2.82
C LYS A 53 4.64 -14.63 2.08
N GLN A 54 4.40 -14.59 0.78
CA GLN A 54 4.73 -13.42 -0.04
C GLN A 54 3.95 -12.17 0.36
N PHE A 55 2.67 -12.34 0.69
CA PHE A 55 1.83 -11.20 1.10
C PHE A 55 2.28 -10.62 2.45
N GLN A 56 2.53 -11.48 3.42
CA GLN A 56 3.05 -11.05 4.72
C GLN A 56 4.40 -10.34 4.57
N CYS A 57 5.29 -10.88 3.75
CA CYS A 57 6.58 -10.24 3.44
C CYS A 57 6.39 -8.85 2.82
N PHE A 58 5.45 -8.72 1.90
CA PHE A 58 5.13 -7.42 1.29
C PHE A 58 4.69 -6.39 2.33
N GLU A 59 3.78 -6.77 3.23
CA GLU A 59 3.33 -5.91 4.32
C GLU A 59 4.47 -5.50 5.24
N GLU A 60 5.30 -6.44 5.66
CA GLU A 60 6.46 -6.20 6.54
C GLU A 60 7.49 -5.28 5.88
N GLN A 61 7.79 -5.49 4.61
CA GLN A 61 8.72 -4.64 3.85
C GLN A 61 8.18 -3.23 3.64
N LEU A 62 6.89 -3.09 3.37
CA LEU A 62 6.25 -1.78 3.24
C LEU A 62 6.26 -1.03 4.57
N GLU A 63 5.91 -1.69 5.65
CA GLU A 63 5.95 -1.11 7.00
C GLU A 63 7.37 -0.67 7.37
N LYS A 64 8.36 -1.51 7.12
CA LYS A 64 9.77 -1.21 7.35
C LYS A 64 10.23 0.00 6.54
N HIS A 65 9.84 0.07 5.26
CA HIS A 65 10.16 1.21 4.40
C HIS A 65 9.57 2.50 4.96
N ILE A 66 8.30 2.49 5.34
CA ILE A 66 7.62 3.64 5.92
C ILE A 66 8.32 4.08 7.20
N LYS A 67 8.58 3.17 8.13
CA LYS A 67 9.27 3.47 9.40
C LYS A 67 10.68 4.05 9.20
N THR A 68 11.39 3.56 8.19
CA THR A 68 12.77 3.97 7.92
C THR A 68 12.84 5.35 7.27
N HIS A 69 11.92 5.65 6.35
CA HIS A 69 11.99 6.85 5.51
C HIS A 69 11.05 7.97 5.94
N PHE A 70 10.05 7.66 6.75
CA PHE A 70 9.13 8.68 7.24
C PHE A 70 9.82 9.60 8.24
N ARG A 71 9.58 10.90 8.07
CA ARG A 71 9.99 11.93 9.04
C ARG A 71 8.75 12.69 9.48
N TYR A 72 8.49 12.67 10.78
CA TYR A 72 7.37 13.41 11.34
C TYR A 72 7.58 14.90 11.09
N PRO A 73 6.64 15.61 10.43
CA PRO A 73 6.78 17.03 10.18
C PRO A 73 6.93 17.82 11.48
N LYS A 74 7.88 18.74 11.51
CA LYS A 74 8.22 19.50 12.72
C LYS A 74 7.01 20.21 13.32
N LYS A 75 6.23 20.89 12.49
CA LYS A 75 5.03 21.60 12.93
C LYS A 75 3.98 20.66 13.51
N ALA A 76 3.72 19.54 12.83
CA ALA A 76 2.79 18.53 13.33
C ALA A 76 3.25 17.93 14.67
N LEU A 77 4.56 17.75 14.83
CA LEU A 77 5.16 17.29 16.08
C LEU A 77 4.98 18.32 17.22
N GLU A 78 5.26 19.58 16.94
CA GLU A 78 5.14 20.68 17.91
C GLU A 78 3.68 20.92 18.36
N GLU A 79 2.74 20.79 17.41
CA GLU A 79 1.31 20.94 17.66
C GLU A 79 0.64 19.65 18.19
N GLY A 80 1.39 18.56 18.31
CA GLY A 80 0.87 17.28 18.80
C GLY A 80 -0.18 16.65 17.89
N ILE A 81 -0.09 16.88 16.57
CA ILE A 81 -1.07 16.40 15.61
C ILE A 81 -0.90 14.89 15.40
N GLN A 82 -1.96 14.14 15.65
CA GLN A 82 -2.06 12.71 15.42
C GLN A 82 -3.30 12.43 14.59
N GLU A 83 -3.14 11.66 13.52
CA GLU A 83 -4.28 11.27 12.69
C GLU A 83 -4.02 9.98 11.92
N ARG A 84 -5.08 9.44 11.35
CA ARG A 84 -5.03 8.37 10.37
C ARG A 84 -5.05 8.97 8.97
N VAL A 85 -4.00 8.70 8.22
CA VAL A 85 -3.89 9.07 6.80
C VAL A 85 -4.06 7.81 5.96
N VAL A 86 -4.89 7.87 4.94
CA VAL A 86 -5.07 6.76 3.99
C VAL A 86 -4.44 7.15 2.66
N VAL A 87 -3.51 6.36 2.18
CA VAL A 87 -2.90 6.52 0.86
C VAL A 87 -3.36 5.43 -0.09
N ASP A 88 -3.96 5.84 -1.19
CA ASP A 88 -4.31 4.97 -2.30
C ASP A 88 -3.25 5.10 -3.39
N PHE A 89 -2.64 3.99 -3.76
CA PHE A 89 -1.61 3.97 -4.78
C PHE A 89 -1.72 2.73 -5.66
N THR A 90 -1.14 2.82 -6.84
CA THR A 90 -1.08 1.71 -7.80
C THR A 90 0.36 1.29 -8.01
N VAL A 91 0.63 0.00 -7.95
CA VAL A 91 1.85 -0.58 -8.49
C VAL A 91 1.61 -0.80 -9.98
N GLN A 92 2.33 -0.05 -10.80
CA GLN A 92 2.16 -0.04 -12.24
C GLN A 92 2.79 -1.26 -12.91
N ILE A 93 2.48 -1.49 -14.16
CA ILE A 93 3.00 -2.63 -14.94
C ILE A 93 4.53 -2.68 -15.02
N ASN A 94 5.20 -1.54 -14.88
CA ASN A 94 6.67 -1.44 -14.82
C ASN A 94 7.24 -1.53 -13.40
N GLY A 95 6.39 -1.77 -12.40
CA GLY A 95 6.80 -1.87 -10.99
C GLY A 95 6.95 -0.55 -10.26
N THR A 96 6.75 0.60 -10.91
CA THR A 96 6.75 1.90 -10.24
C THR A 96 5.44 2.15 -9.51
N VAL A 97 5.50 2.95 -8.46
CA VAL A 97 4.32 3.30 -7.65
C VAL A 97 3.78 4.65 -8.09
N LYS A 98 2.47 4.72 -8.30
CA LYS A 98 1.75 5.96 -8.60
C LYS A 98 0.71 6.22 -7.51
N ILE A 99 0.79 7.36 -6.84
CA ILE A 99 -0.20 7.77 -5.85
C ILE A 99 -1.44 8.27 -6.58
N LEU A 100 -2.60 7.74 -6.16
CA LEU A 100 -3.91 8.13 -6.68
C LEU A 100 -4.56 9.18 -5.80
N LYS A 101 -4.55 8.96 -4.47
CA LYS A 101 -5.21 9.83 -3.50
C LYS A 101 -4.56 9.67 -2.13
N ILE A 102 -4.50 10.77 -1.39
CA ILE A 102 -4.14 10.77 0.02
C ILE A 102 -5.26 11.45 0.79
N THR A 103 -5.84 10.75 1.74
CA THR A 103 -6.94 11.23 2.58
C THR A 103 -6.44 11.48 4.00
N GLY A 104 -6.59 12.69 4.47
CA GLY A 104 -6.21 13.14 5.80
C GLY A 104 -6.56 14.61 5.97
N THR A 105 -6.47 15.14 7.18
CA THR A 105 -6.79 16.54 7.48
C THR A 105 -5.56 17.43 7.54
N ASP A 106 -4.44 16.91 8.02
CA ASP A 106 -3.19 17.65 8.11
C ASP A 106 -2.39 17.59 6.81
N GLU A 107 -2.15 18.72 6.19
CA GLU A 107 -1.47 18.82 4.91
C GLU A 107 0.01 18.40 4.99
N GLU A 108 0.68 18.65 6.11
CA GLU A 108 2.08 18.28 6.27
C GLU A 108 2.26 16.77 6.45
N LEU A 109 1.36 16.11 7.22
CA LEU A 109 1.35 14.66 7.33
C LEU A 109 1.02 13.99 5.99
N LYS A 110 0.11 14.57 5.21
CA LYS A 110 -0.19 14.11 3.85
C LYS A 110 1.02 14.26 2.93
N ALA A 111 1.71 15.38 2.98
CA ALA A 111 2.93 15.60 2.18
C ALA A 111 4.06 14.66 2.57
N ALA A 112 4.26 14.40 3.86
CA ALA A 112 5.24 13.44 4.35
C ALA A 112 4.89 12.01 3.93
N THR A 113 3.61 11.65 3.96
CA THR A 113 3.12 10.35 3.46
C THR A 113 3.39 10.20 1.97
N ARG A 114 3.11 11.23 1.17
CA ARG A 114 3.42 11.25 -0.26
C ARG A 114 4.89 10.99 -0.51
N SER A 115 5.75 11.71 0.16
CA SER A 115 7.20 11.60 0.02
C SER A 115 7.70 10.20 0.31
N VAL A 116 7.21 9.56 1.36
CA VAL A 116 7.66 8.23 1.75
C VAL A 116 7.17 7.15 0.77
N ILE A 117 5.96 7.28 0.25
CA ILE A 117 5.42 6.32 -0.74
C ILE A 117 6.09 6.50 -2.10
N GLU A 118 6.34 7.74 -2.53
CA GLU A 118 7.09 8.01 -3.77
C GLU A 118 8.54 7.52 -3.72
N SER A 119 9.11 7.37 -2.54
CA SER A 119 10.47 6.84 -2.35
C SER A 119 10.57 5.31 -2.40
N LEU A 120 9.44 4.61 -2.55
CA LEU A 120 9.45 3.15 -2.69
C LEU A 120 10.33 2.71 -3.87
N PRO A 121 11.11 1.62 -3.70
CA PRO A 121 11.87 1.07 -4.79
C PRO A 121 10.95 0.50 -5.86
N ARG A 122 11.52 0.19 -7.02
CA ARG A 122 10.76 -0.53 -8.05
C ARG A 122 10.36 -1.90 -7.52
N LEU A 123 9.07 -2.18 -7.59
CA LEU A 123 8.49 -3.46 -7.18
C LEU A 123 8.39 -4.42 -8.37
N ILE A 124 8.23 -5.69 -8.08
CA ILE A 124 7.82 -6.68 -9.08
C ILE A 124 6.31 -6.48 -9.29
N PRO A 125 5.86 -6.21 -10.51
CA PRO A 125 4.43 -5.97 -10.75
C PRO A 125 3.59 -7.23 -10.56
N GLY A 126 2.31 -7.04 -10.32
CA GLY A 126 1.34 -8.14 -10.38
C GLY A 126 1.26 -8.74 -11.79
N LYS A 127 0.82 -9.98 -11.87
CA LYS A 127 0.61 -10.70 -13.13
C LYS A 127 -0.77 -11.33 -13.19
N LYS A 128 -1.34 -11.32 -14.38
CA LYS A 128 -2.55 -12.05 -14.75
C LYS A 128 -2.33 -12.64 -16.13
N ARG A 129 -2.57 -13.96 -16.26
CA ARG A 129 -2.35 -14.70 -17.52
C ARG A 129 -0.96 -14.46 -18.12
N GLY A 130 0.08 -14.47 -17.27
CA GLY A 130 1.47 -14.27 -17.66
C GLY A 130 1.83 -12.83 -18.02
N LYS A 131 0.90 -11.88 -17.95
CA LYS A 131 1.13 -10.46 -18.30
C LYS A 131 1.16 -9.58 -17.07
N PRO A 132 2.08 -8.59 -17.01
CA PRO A 132 2.06 -7.60 -15.95
C PRO A 132 0.76 -6.79 -15.94
N ILE A 133 0.23 -6.56 -14.75
CA ILE A 133 -0.96 -5.72 -14.53
C ILE A 133 -0.69 -4.68 -13.48
N ALA A 134 -1.43 -3.57 -13.54
CA ALA A 134 -1.47 -2.58 -12.48
C ALA A 134 -2.36 -3.06 -11.33
N VAL A 135 -1.89 -2.92 -10.09
CA VAL A 135 -2.65 -3.33 -8.89
C VAL A 135 -2.76 -2.15 -7.93
N LYS A 136 -3.99 -1.85 -7.53
CA LYS A 136 -4.29 -0.77 -6.59
C LYS A 136 -4.21 -1.28 -5.15
N PHE A 137 -3.60 -0.46 -4.28
CA PHE A 137 -3.56 -0.65 -2.84
C PHE A 137 -4.15 0.55 -2.11
N SER A 138 -4.75 0.29 -0.97
CA SER A 138 -5.16 1.30 0.00
C SER A 138 -4.45 1.02 1.32
N CYS A 139 -3.61 1.94 1.75
CA CYS A 139 -2.78 1.78 2.94
C CYS A 139 -3.14 2.82 3.99
N PRO A 140 -3.82 2.43 5.08
CA PRO A 140 -4.03 3.31 6.21
C PRO A 140 -2.76 3.38 7.08
N ILE A 141 -2.35 4.60 7.42
CA ILE A 141 -1.21 4.87 8.30
C ILE A 141 -1.72 5.66 9.50
N ASN A 142 -1.53 5.10 10.69
CA ASN A 142 -1.86 5.80 11.93
C ASN A 142 -0.62 6.51 12.47
N PHE A 143 -0.65 7.83 12.43
CA PHE A 143 0.41 8.65 13.02
C PHE A 143 0.09 8.93 14.47
N LYS A 144 0.89 8.37 15.35
CA LYS A 144 0.77 8.56 16.81
C LYS A 144 2.09 9.03 17.39
N LEU A 145 1.98 9.95 18.32
CA LEU A 145 3.09 10.41 19.14
C LEU A 145 3.07 9.64 20.46
N THR A 146 4.17 9.01 20.80
CA THR A 146 4.35 8.39 22.11
C THR A 146 5.35 9.20 22.90
N ASN A 147 4.95 9.63 24.09
CA ASN A 147 5.87 10.19 25.07
C ASN A 147 6.54 9.04 25.82
N ASP A 148 7.78 8.80 25.51
CA ASP A 148 8.65 7.96 26.33
C ASP A 148 9.44 8.86 27.29
#